data_4da4b38f03531cf391d85d1f5caccc62
#
_entry.id   4da4b38f03531cf391d85d1f5caccc62
#
_cell.length_a   1.000
_cell.length_b   1.000
_cell.length_c   1.000
_cell.angle_alpha   90.00
_cell.angle_beta   90.00
_cell.angle_gamma   90.00
#
_symmetry.space_group_name_H-M   'P 1'
#
loop_
_entity.id
_entity.type
_entity.pdbx_description
1 polymer ?
#
loop_
_entity_poly.entity_id
_entity_poly.type
_entity_poly.pdbx_seq_one_letter_code
_entity_poly.pdbx_strand_id
1 'polypeptide(L)'
;MPTAIAVTSPDLVLPPLDRQTPPATVQPGPTLEQSLNAMHTLVEQHGYVIALHPASGADPAVQRLRTVRSVLESDRIAVLGVALPPLGLALLAQQLRQLSVCDFSPGVLASSARLLAHYIYAGAVLGSVAKLDHVPVPLTSHATSWMPGAQFGVLANPRPQLVRIGQEGLPGPEFGTRMLVAAGQPPSDWVTAQLAPAWRVQGVATVPLPEQSARWWGTNRLVEFAAGLHDVSVLYQLVSSVRREICHWCGLELIGDRCGFCGAPLPPPSAQQPSTLARALPRGAT
;
A
#
# COMPACT_ATOMS: atom_id res chain seq x y z
N MET A 1 -17.83 -15.38 -0.23
CA MET A 1 -17.09 -15.00 -1.45
C MET A 1 -15.99 -14.03 -1.06
N PRO A 2 -14.77 -14.13 -1.60
CA PRO A 2 -13.70 -13.20 -1.24
C PRO A 2 -14.01 -11.79 -1.75
N THR A 3 -13.69 -10.78 -0.94
CA THR A 3 -13.75 -9.37 -1.33
C THR A 3 -12.84 -9.11 -2.54
N ALA A 4 -13.35 -8.42 -3.56
CA ALA A 4 -12.54 -8.11 -4.75
C ALA A 4 -11.51 -7.02 -4.43
N ILE A 5 -10.27 -7.24 -4.85
CA ILE A 5 -9.19 -6.25 -4.80
C ILE A 5 -8.96 -5.71 -6.20
N ALA A 6 -9.23 -4.44 -6.39
CA ALA A 6 -9.13 -3.75 -7.67
C ALA A 6 -7.95 -2.76 -7.68
N VAL A 7 -7.33 -2.59 -8.84
CA VAL A 7 -6.27 -1.61 -9.10
C VAL A 7 -6.64 -0.75 -10.31
N THR A 8 -6.05 0.44 -10.43
CA THR A 8 -6.39 1.42 -11.46
C THR A 8 -5.75 1.15 -12.82
N SER A 9 -4.78 0.23 -12.89
CA SER A 9 -4.05 -0.08 -14.12
C SER A 9 -3.62 -1.55 -14.16
N PRO A 10 -3.60 -2.21 -15.33
CA PRO A 10 -3.21 -3.61 -15.47
C PRO A 10 -1.75 -3.89 -15.11
N ASP A 11 -0.88 -2.92 -15.27
CA ASP A 11 0.55 -3.01 -14.93
C ASP A 11 0.83 -3.05 -13.41
N LEU A 12 -0.18 -2.73 -12.59
CA LEU A 12 -0.15 -2.91 -11.13
C LEU A 12 -0.57 -4.32 -10.70
N VAL A 13 -0.93 -5.20 -11.63
CA VAL A 13 -1.33 -6.58 -11.35
C VAL A 13 -0.12 -7.49 -11.34
N LEU A 14 0.38 -7.81 -10.16
CA LEU A 14 1.44 -8.81 -10.02
C LEU A 14 0.90 -10.24 -10.21
N PRO A 15 1.74 -11.16 -10.71
CA PRO A 15 1.39 -12.57 -10.75
C PRO A 15 0.98 -13.10 -9.36
N PRO A 16 0.04 -14.05 -9.27
CA PRO A 16 -0.31 -14.67 -8.00
C PRO A 16 0.89 -15.45 -7.45
N LEU A 17 1.09 -15.41 -6.13
CA LEU A 17 2.16 -16.16 -5.46
C LEU A 17 1.84 -17.65 -5.32
N ASP A 18 0.55 -17.99 -5.32
CA ASP A 18 0.04 -19.35 -5.23
C ASP A 18 -1.29 -19.49 -6.00
N ARG A 19 -1.81 -20.72 -6.06
CA ARG A 19 -3.06 -21.03 -6.75
C ARG A 19 -4.32 -20.55 -6.03
N GLN A 20 -4.21 -20.18 -4.75
CA GLN A 20 -5.35 -19.75 -3.93
C GLN A 20 -5.53 -18.23 -3.99
N THR A 21 -4.48 -17.50 -4.35
CA THR A 21 -4.55 -16.02 -4.46
C THR A 21 -5.49 -15.62 -5.60
N PRO A 22 -6.62 -14.95 -5.31
CA PRO A 22 -7.56 -14.52 -6.34
C PRO A 22 -6.90 -13.58 -7.35
N PRO A 23 -7.36 -13.53 -8.61
CA PRO A 23 -6.90 -12.55 -9.57
C PRO A 23 -7.22 -11.13 -9.08
N ALA A 24 -6.34 -10.18 -9.37
CA ALA A 24 -6.69 -8.77 -9.19
C ALA A 24 -7.70 -8.35 -10.25
N THR A 25 -8.57 -7.43 -9.88
CA THR A 25 -9.48 -6.79 -10.83
C THR A 25 -8.87 -5.49 -11.29
N VAL A 26 -8.77 -5.31 -12.61
CA VAL A 26 -8.39 -4.02 -13.19
C VAL A 26 -9.63 -3.17 -13.34
N GLN A 27 -9.52 -1.90 -12.95
CA GLN A 27 -10.59 -0.93 -13.17
C GLN A 27 -10.89 -0.80 -14.66
N PRO A 28 -12.12 -1.04 -15.07
CA PRO A 28 -12.44 -1.13 -16.49
C PRO A 28 -12.66 0.24 -17.12
N GLY A 29 -12.27 0.29 -18.37
CA GLY A 29 -12.80 1.09 -19.44
C GLY A 29 -12.52 2.60 -19.42
N PRO A 30 -12.35 3.19 -20.60
CA PRO A 30 -12.17 4.64 -20.76
C PRO A 30 -13.47 5.41 -20.51
N THR A 31 -14.65 4.76 -20.55
CA THR A 31 -15.96 5.42 -20.40
C THR A 31 -16.57 5.19 -19.01
N LEU A 32 -17.42 6.14 -18.58
CA LEU A 32 -18.15 6.04 -17.33
C LEU A 32 -19.12 4.85 -17.33
N GLU A 33 -19.82 4.63 -18.44
CA GLU A 33 -20.80 3.55 -18.59
C GLU A 33 -20.15 2.16 -18.41
N GLN A 34 -19.02 1.93 -19.07
CA GLN A 34 -18.26 0.69 -18.92
C GLN A 34 -17.79 0.48 -17.47
N SER A 35 -17.34 1.57 -16.83
CA SER A 35 -16.91 1.52 -15.42
C SER A 35 -18.06 1.23 -14.47
N LEU A 36 -19.25 1.78 -14.73
CA LEU A 36 -20.49 1.51 -13.95
C LEU A 36 -20.88 0.04 -14.06
N ASN A 37 -21.00 -0.48 -15.28
CA ASN A 37 -21.42 -1.86 -15.53
C ASN A 37 -20.45 -2.87 -14.90
N ALA A 38 -19.15 -2.64 -15.05
CA ALA A 38 -18.16 -3.55 -14.50
C ALA A 38 -18.10 -3.47 -12.96
N MET A 39 -18.20 -2.28 -12.37
CA MET A 39 -18.22 -2.16 -10.91
C MET A 39 -19.48 -2.79 -10.31
N HIS A 40 -20.63 -2.60 -10.96
CA HIS A 40 -21.89 -3.25 -10.57
C HIS A 40 -21.73 -4.78 -10.59
N THR A 41 -21.19 -5.33 -11.68
CA THR A 41 -20.92 -6.78 -11.79
C THR A 41 -19.98 -7.28 -10.69
N LEU A 42 -18.92 -6.53 -10.37
CA LEU A 42 -18.00 -6.89 -9.28
C LEU A 42 -18.69 -6.90 -7.91
N VAL A 43 -19.52 -5.91 -7.62
CA VAL A 43 -20.26 -5.85 -6.36
C VAL A 43 -21.26 -7.02 -6.27
N GLU A 44 -21.94 -7.37 -7.36
CA GLU A 44 -22.84 -8.52 -7.39
C GLU A 44 -22.10 -9.85 -7.19
N GLN A 45 -20.93 -10.00 -7.80
CA GLN A 45 -20.15 -11.24 -7.73
C GLN A 45 -19.39 -11.41 -6.39
N HIS A 46 -18.91 -10.33 -5.80
CA HIS A 46 -18.00 -10.37 -4.63
C HIS A 46 -18.60 -9.78 -3.36
N GLY A 47 -19.74 -9.12 -3.45
CA GLY A 47 -20.37 -8.40 -2.36
C GLY A 47 -19.68 -7.08 -2.01
N TYR A 48 -18.35 -7.04 -1.98
CA TYR A 48 -17.53 -5.87 -1.65
C TYR A 48 -16.32 -5.74 -2.58
N VAL A 49 -15.96 -4.47 -2.88
CA VAL A 49 -14.81 -4.13 -3.74
C VAL A 49 -13.91 -3.13 -3.02
N ILE A 50 -12.62 -3.41 -2.99
CA ILE A 50 -11.58 -2.50 -2.48
C ILE A 50 -10.74 -2.07 -3.67
N ALA A 51 -10.88 -0.82 -4.09
CA ALA A 51 -10.13 -0.22 -5.19
C ALA A 51 -8.95 0.60 -4.64
N LEU A 52 -7.74 0.21 -5.01
CA LEU A 52 -6.49 0.84 -4.61
C LEU A 52 -6.00 1.79 -5.70
N HIS A 53 -5.52 2.95 -5.30
CA HIS A 53 -4.88 3.90 -6.21
C HIS A 53 -3.74 4.65 -5.52
N PRO A 54 -2.76 5.19 -6.26
CA PRO A 54 -1.76 6.09 -5.69
C PRO A 54 -2.43 7.32 -5.06
N ALA A 55 -1.97 7.73 -3.87
CA ALA A 55 -2.53 8.92 -3.19
C ALA A 55 -2.14 10.24 -3.89
N SER A 56 -1.11 10.21 -4.73
CA SER A 56 -0.54 11.39 -5.39
C SER A 56 -1.20 11.66 -6.75
N GLY A 57 -1.55 12.92 -6.98
CA GLY A 57 -1.96 13.47 -8.28
C GLY A 57 -3.45 13.40 -8.57
N ALA A 58 -3.88 14.24 -9.51
CA ALA A 58 -5.20 14.18 -10.13
C ALA A 58 -5.21 13.08 -11.19
N ASP A 59 -5.59 11.86 -10.80
CA ASP A 59 -5.76 10.74 -11.73
C ASP A 59 -7.21 10.70 -12.20
N PRO A 60 -7.48 10.82 -13.51
CA PRO A 60 -8.83 10.70 -14.06
C PRO A 60 -9.52 9.37 -13.71
N ALA A 61 -8.75 8.28 -13.57
CA ALA A 61 -9.28 6.99 -13.16
C ALA A 61 -9.86 7.03 -11.73
N VAL A 62 -9.18 7.71 -10.81
CA VAL A 62 -9.65 7.89 -9.43
C VAL A 62 -10.92 8.73 -9.37
N GLN A 63 -10.97 9.82 -10.16
CA GLN A 63 -12.16 10.66 -10.26
C GLN A 63 -13.36 9.86 -10.79
N ARG A 64 -13.13 9.04 -11.80
CA ARG A 64 -14.15 8.14 -12.36
C ARG A 64 -14.64 7.12 -11.34
N LEU A 65 -13.73 6.53 -10.55
CA LEU A 65 -14.08 5.62 -9.46
C LEU A 65 -15.02 6.26 -8.43
N ARG A 66 -14.71 7.48 -8.03
CA ARG A 66 -15.55 8.24 -7.09
C ARG A 66 -16.93 8.53 -7.70
N THR A 67 -16.96 8.90 -8.98
CA THR A 67 -18.24 9.10 -9.71
C THR A 67 -19.03 7.79 -9.80
N VAL A 68 -18.40 6.67 -10.15
CA VAL A 68 -19.04 5.35 -10.20
C VAL A 68 -19.66 5.00 -8.85
N ARG A 69 -18.91 5.15 -7.75
CA ARG A 69 -19.41 4.89 -6.40
C ARG A 69 -20.62 5.76 -6.07
N SER A 70 -20.58 7.05 -6.43
CA SER A 70 -21.69 7.99 -6.18
C SER A 70 -22.91 7.66 -7.01
N VAL A 71 -22.75 7.30 -8.29
CA VAL A 71 -23.88 6.94 -9.18
C VAL A 71 -24.52 5.62 -8.76
N LEU A 72 -23.72 4.65 -8.32
CA LEU A 72 -24.22 3.37 -7.81
C LEU A 72 -24.81 3.47 -6.39
N GLU A 73 -24.65 4.63 -5.72
CA GLU A 73 -25.07 4.85 -4.33
C GLU A 73 -24.61 3.71 -3.38
N SER A 74 -23.44 3.13 -3.69
CA SER A 74 -23.00 1.89 -3.04
C SER A 74 -22.03 2.18 -1.89
N ASP A 75 -22.36 1.67 -0.71
CA ASP A 75 -21.48 1.61 0.46
C ASP A 75 -20.55 0.40 0.46
N ARG A 76 -20.64 -0.49 -0.57
CA ARG A 76 -19.83 -1.71 -0.73
C ARG A 76 -18.57 -1.49 -1.55
N ILE A 77 -18.25 -0.25 -1.92
CA ILE A 77 -17.07 0.10 -2.70
C ILE A 77 -16.16 0.99 -1.84
N ALA A 78 -14.99 0.47 -1.47
CA ALA A 78 -13.91 1.26 -0.85
C ALA A 78 -12.99 1.83 -1.93
N VAL A 79 -12.69 3.12 -1.88
CA VAL A 79 -11.72 3.78 -2.77
C VAL A 79 -10.57 4.30 -1.91
N LEU A 80 -9.43 3.61 -1.96
CA LEU A 80 -8.32 3.82 -1.04
C LEU A 80 -7.11 4.41 -1.77
N GLY A 81 -6.77 5.65 -1.43
CA GLY A 81 -5.52 6.27 -1.82
C GLY A 81 -4.39 5.85 -0.88
N VAL A 82 -3.31 5.32 -1.44
CA VAL A 82 -2.14 4.87 -0.67
C VAL A 82 -0.90 5.62 -1.13
N ALA A 83 -0.15 6.17 -0.17
CA ALA A 83 1.08 6.94 -0.43
C ALA A 83 2.28 6.00 -0.68
N LEU A 84 2.14 5.09 -1.64
CA LEU A 84 3.20 4.18 -2.08
C LEU A 84 3.57 4.48 -3.54
N PRO A 85 4.83 4.28 -3.93
CA PRO A 85 5.20 4.24 -5.34
C PRO A 85 4.51 3.08 -6.06
N PRO A 86 4.41 3.11 -7.40
CA PRO A 86 3.62 2.15 -8.16
C PRO A 86 3.91 0.68 -7.87
N LEU A 87 5.18 0.29 -7.81
CA LEU A 87 5.56 -1.09 -7.47
C LEU A 87 5.20 -1.47 -6.02
N GLY A 88 5.33 -0.53 -5.09
CA GLY A 88 4.90 -0.72 -3.70
C GLY A 88 3.39 -0.91 -3.59
N LEU A 89 2.61 -0.18 -4.38
CA LEU A 89 1.15 -0.32 -4.45
C LEU A 89 0.76 -1.68 -5.07
N ALA A 90 1.47 -2.12 -6.11
CA ALA A 90 1.27 -3.45 -6.71
C ALA A 90 1.52 -4.58 -5.70
N LEU A 91 2.59 -4.46 -4.88
CA LEU A 91 2.88 -5.40 -3.80
C LEU A 91 1.78 -5.40 -2.73
N LEU A 92 1.31 -4.21 -2.31
CA LEU A 92 0.19 -4.10 -1.38
C LEU A 92 -1.09 -4.77 -1.91
N ALA A 93 -1.42 -4.54 -3.18
CA ALA A 93 -2.57 -5.19 -3.82
C ALA A 93 -2.43 -6.72 -3.81
N GLN A 94 -1.23 -7.25 -4.04
CA GLN A 94 -0.95 -8.68 -3.97
C GLN A 94 -1.16 -9.23 -2.55
N GLN A 95 -0.66 -8.54 -1.51
CA GLN A 95 -0.86 -8.92 -0.11
C GLN A 95 -2.34 -8.93 0.29
N LEU A 96 -3.11 -7.91 -0.11
CA LEU A 96 -4.55 -7.86 0.15
C LEU A 96 -5.32 -8.98 -0.58
N ARG A 97 -4.92 -9.36 -1.78
CA ARG A 97 -5.48 -10.51 -2.51
C ARG A 97 -5.23 -11.82 -1.77
N GLN A 98 -4.03 -12.01 -1.20
CA GLN A 98 -3.74 -13.18 -0.36
C GLN A 98 -4.62 -13.19 0.90
N LEU A 99 -4.81 -12.05 1.55
CA LEU A 99 -5.66 -11.94 2.73
C LEU A 99 -7.16 -12.04 2.42
N SER A 100 -7.59 -11.77 1.20
CA SER A 100 -9.01 -11.78 0.82
C SER A 100 -9.65 -13.19 0.88
N VAL A 101 -8.85 -14.26 0.86
CA VAL A 101 -9.32 -15.64 1.05
C VAL A 101 -9.29 -16.08 2.52
N CYS A 102 -8.74 -15.26 3.41
CA CYS A 102 -8.78 -15.49 4.85
C CYS A 102 -10.11 -15.01 5.43
N ASP A 103 -10.38 -15.40 6.67
CA ASP A 103 -11.62 -15.03 7.38
C ASP A 103 -11.54 -13.61 7.96
N PHE A 104 -11.46 -12.62 7.06
CA PHE A 104 -11.52 -11.20 7.41
C PHE A 104 -12.77 -10.55 6.83
N SER A 105 -13.43 -9.72 7.65
CA SER A 105 -14.50 -8.86 7.15
C SER A 105 -13.98 -7.85 6.11
N PRO A 106 -14.82 -7.39 5.17
CA PRO A 106 -14.40 -6.41 4.16
C PRO A 106 -13.81 -5.13 4.77
N GLY A 107 -14.34 -4.68 5.91
CA GLY A 107 -13.85 -3.49 6.59
C GLY A 107 -12.47 -3.68 7.22
N VAL A 108 -12.18 -4.85 7.83
CA VAL A 108 -10.85 -5.21 8.31
C VAL A 108 -9.87 -5.27 7.14
N LEU A 109 -10.26 -5.92 6.04
CA LEU A 109 -9.42 -6.04 4.85
C LEU A 109 -9.09 -4.67 4.22
N ALA A 110 -10.08 -3.78 4.12
CA ALA A 110 -9.87 -2.42 3.60
C ALA A 110 -8.95 -1.59 4.51
N SER A 111 -9.15 -1.67 5.82
CA SER A 111 -8.34 -0.91 6.78
C SER A 111 -6.93 -1.49 6.95
N SER A 112 -6.71 -2.80 6.71
CA SER A 112 -5.39 -3.41 6.74
C SER A 112 -4.44 -2.87 5.67
N ALA A 113 -4.95 -2.25 4.59
CA ALA A 113 -4.13 -1.62 3.58
C ALA A 113 -3.16 -0.58 4.17
N ARG A 114 -3.61 0.22 5.15
CA ARG A 114 -2.75 1.20 5.83
C ARG A 114 -1.71 0.53 6.73
N LEU A 115 -2.11 -0.49 7.47
CA LEU A 115 -1.21 -1.25 8.32
C LEU A 115 -0.10 -1.89 7.48
N LEU A 116 -0.47 -2.62 6.42
CA LEU A 116 0.48 -3.32 5.55
C LEU A 116 1.42 -2.36 4.83
N ALA A 117 0.96 -1.17 4.43
CA ALA A 117 1.79 -0.16 3.80
C ALA A 117 3.00 0.22 4.66
N HIS A 118 2.91 0.20 6.00
CA HIS A 118 4.05 0.46 6.88
C HIS A 118 5.13 -0.61 6.83
N TYR A 119 4.79 -1.83 6.41
CA TYR A 119 5.71 -2.97 6.27
C TYR A 119 6.22 -3.15 4.84
N ILE A 120 5.95 -2.19 3.96
CA ILE A 120 6.48 -2.16 2.59
C ILE A 120 7.63 -1.16 2.51
N TYR A 121 8.82 -1.62 2.15
CA TYR A 121 9.98 -0.79 1.87
C TYR A 121 10.06 -0.58 0.37
N ALA A 122 9.64 0.59 -0.09
CA ALA A 122 9.54 0.89 -1.50
C ALA A 122 10.41 2.08 -1.89
N GLY A 123 11.16 1.93 -2.97
CA GLY A 123 12.13 2.90 -3.41
C GLY A 123 12.57 2.71 -4.86
N ALA A 124 13.55 3.49 -5.28
CA ALA A 124 14.16 3.35 -6.59
C ALA A 124 15.62 3.81 -6.62
N VAL A 125 16.37 3.26 -7.58
CA VAL A 125 17.61 3.87 -8.04
C VAL A 125 17.27 4.82 -9.17
N LEU A 126 17.65 6.09 -9.02
CA LEU A 126 17.33 7.15 -9.97
C LEU A 126 18.61 7.71 -10.60
N GLY A 127 18.58 7.94 -11.92
CA GLY A 127 19.63 8.66 -12.61
C GLY A 127 19.54 10.19 -12.48
N SER A 128 18.45 10.71 -11.90
CA SER A 128 18.25 12.14 -11.62
C SER A 128 17.14 12.29 -10.56
N VAL A 129 17.31 13.25 -9.66
CA VAL A 129 16.33 13.63 -8.62
C VAL A 129 15.76 15.03 -8.83
N ALA A 130 15.99 15.65 -9.98
CA ALA A 130 15.62 17.02 -10.28
C ALA A 130 14.10 17.28 -10.26
N LYS A 131 13.29 16.25 -10.54
CA LYS A 131 11.82 16.31 -10.59
C LYS A 131 11.18 15.36 -9.56
N LEU A 132 11.90 15.04 -8.49
CA LEU A 132 11.40 14.17 -7.44
C LEU A 132 10.60 15.00 -6.42
N ASP A 133 9.27 14.80 -6.38
CA ASP A 133 8.37 15.60 -5.54
C ASP A 133 7.97 14.89 -4.24
N HIS A 134 8.08 13.56 -4.18
CA HIS A 134 7.57 12.74 -3.07
C HIS A 134 8.58 12.47 -1.96
N VAL A 135 9.86 12.82 -2.18
CA VAL A 135 10.94 12.66 -1.21
C VAL A 135 11.72 13.97 -1.10
N PRO A 136 12.00 14.46 0.11
CA PRO A 136 12.82 15.65 0.29
C PRO A 136 14.21 15.50 -0.35
N VAL A 137 14.58 16.41 -1.23
CA VAL A 137 15.86 16.39 -1.94
C VAL A 137 16.72 17.55 -1.46
N PRO A 138 17.93 17.32 -0.88
CA PRO A 138 18.87 18.38 -0.54
C PRO A 138 19.35 19.12 -1.79
N LEU A 139 19.61 20.42 -1.66
CA LEU A 139 20.10 21.26 -2.76
C LEU A 139 21.40 20.71 -3.41
N THR A 140 22.26 20.11 -2.60
CA THR A 140 23.50 19.45 -3.07
C THR A 140 23.21 18.27 -4.00
N SER A 141 22.14 17.52 -3.75
CA SER A 141 21.72 16.41 -4.61
C SER A 141 21.08 16.88 -5.91
N HIS A 142 20.39 18.01 -5.89
CA HIS A 142 19.93 18.68 -7.12
C HIS A 142 21.11 19.07 -8.01
N ALA A 143 22.15 19.71 -7.45
CA ALA A 143 23.34 20.11 -8.19
C ALA A 143 24.10 18.88 -8.77
N THR A 144 24.22 17.81 -7.99
CA THR A 144 24.88 16.56 -8.43
C THR A 144 24.07 15.78 -9.47
N SER A 145 22.75 15.97 -9.55
CA SER A 145 21.90 15.33 -10.60
C SER A 145 22.26 15.75 -12.03
N TRP A 146 22.98 16.85 -12.20
CA TRP A 146 23.48 17.33 -13.49
C TRP A 146 24.79 16.66 -13.91
N MET A 147 25.45 15.92 -13.00
CA MET A 147 26.71 15.23 -13.32
C MET A 147 26.43 13.94 -14.08
N PRO A 148 27.10 13.68 -15.20
CA PRO A 148 27.00 12.42 -15.92
C PRO A 148 27.34 11.24 -15.01
N GLY A 149 26.49 10.18 -15.04
CA GLY A 149 26.73 8.95 -14.27
C GLY A 149 26.32 9.01 -12.80
N ALA A 150 25.82 10.14 -12.29
CA ALA A 150 25.29 10.19 -10.93
C ALA A 150 24.08 9.26 -10.79
N GLN A 151 24.08 8.48 -9.69
CA GLN A 151 22.96 7.61 -9.31
C GLN A 151 22.62 7.82 -7.84
N PHE A 152 21.31 7.80 -7.56
CA PHE A 152 20.77 8.04 -6.24
C PHE A 152 19.90 6.86 -5.84
N GLY A 153 20.14 6.30 -4.66
CA GLY A 153 19.23 5.38 -4.00
C GLY A 153 18.19 6.18 -3.22
N VAL A 154 16.93 5.99 -3.53
CA VAL A 154 15.81 6.69 -2.88
C VAL A 154 14.88 5.68 -2.25
N LEU A 155 14.60 5.84 -0.96
CA LEU A 155 13.55 5.15 -0.24
C LEU A 155 12.38 6.14 -0.08
N ALA A 156 11.19 5.78 -0.56
CA ALA A 156 10.00 6.61 -0.41
C ALA A 156 9.15 6.19 0.79
N ASN A 157 9.15 4.90 1.10
CA ASN A 157 8.39 4.32 2.19
C ASN A 157 9.24 3.25 2.92
N PRO A 158 9.17 3.10 4.24
CA PRO A 158 8.25 3.75 5.20
C PRO A 158 8.69 5.17 5.63
N ARG A 159 9.96 5.52 5.47
CA ARG A 159 10.49 6.87 5.77
C ARG A 159 11.28 7.36 4.57
N PRO A 160 10.92 8.54 4.01
CA PRO A 160 11.64 9.10 2.89
C PRO A 160 13.12 9.32 3.19
N GLN A 161 13.99 8.77 2.34
CA GLN A 161 15.45 8.93 2.43
C GLN A 161 16.07 8.96 1.05
N LEU A 162 17.17 9.69 0.93
CA LEU A 162 17.94 9.81 -0.29
C LEU A 162 19.43 9.64 0.04
N VAL A 163 20.09 8.73 -0.67
CA VAL A 163 21.52 8.49 -0.55
C VAL A 163 22.17 8.53 -1.93
N ARG A 164 23.43 8.92 -1.99
CA ARG A 164 24.24 8.76 -3.20
C ARG A 164 24.81 7.34 -3.24
N ILE A 165 24.61 6.64 -4.36
CA ILE A 165 25.15 5.29 -4.52
C ILE A 165 26.67 5.31 -4.38
N GLY A 166 27.20 4.39 -3.57
CA GLY A 166 28.63 4.29 -3.25
C GLY A 166 29.10 5.03 -1.99
N GLN A 167 28.21 5.77 -1.31
CA GLN A 167 28.56 6.46 -0.05
C GLN A 167 27.89 5.82 1.17
N GLU A 168 26.55 5.71 1.16
CA GLU A 168 25.77 5.18 2.27
C GLU A 168 24.75 4.15 1.76
N GLY A 169 24.32 3.22 2.64
CA GLY A 169 23.24 2.28 2.37
C GLY A 169 21.88 2.84 2.80
N LEU A 170 20.80 2.37 2.18
CA LEU A 170 19.45 2.63 2.64
C LEU A 170 19.12 1.69 3.83
N PRO A 171 18.42 2.18 4.87
CA PRO A 171 17.96 1.34 5.96
C PRO A 171 16.94 0.33 5.45
N GLY A 172 17.08 -0.91 5.90
CA GLY A 172 16.22 -2.02 5.48
C GLY A 172 15.24 -2.48 6.55
N PRO A 173 14.36 -3.41 6.17
CA PRO A 173 13.47 -4.06 7.11
C PRO A 173 14.25 -4.94 8.11
N GLU A 174 13.78 -4.97 9.37
CA GLU A 174 14.31 -5.85 10.42
C GLU A 174 13.57 -7.21 10.46
N PHE A 175 12.70 -7.46 9.52
CA PHE A 175 11.90 -8.68 9.39
C PHE A 175 12.08 -9.33 8.01
N GLY A 176 11.73 -10.61 7.90
CA GLY A 176 11.86 -11.37 6.65
C GLY A 176 10.97 -10.82 5.53
N THR A 177 11.59 -10.45 4.41
CA THR A 177 10.91 -9.89 3.24
C THR A 177 11.32 -10.59 1.95
N ARG A 178 10.45 -10.52 0.93
CA ARG A 178 10.84 -10.69 -0.48
C ARG A 178 10.87 -9.35 -1.17
N MET A 179 11.76 -9.23 -2.16
CA MET A 179 11.92 -8.00 -2.93
C MET A 179 11.47 -8.20 -4.38
N LEU A 180 10.68 -7.27 -4.86
CA LEU A 180 10.37 -7.10 -6.27
C LEU A 180 11.30 -6.03 -6.84
N VAL A 181 11.80 -6.26 -8.04
CA VAL A 181 12.65 -5.32 -8.78
C VAL A 181 12.08 -5.13 -10.17
N ALA A 182 11.78 -3.90 -10.52
CA ALA A 182 11.34 -3.52 -11.84
C ALA A 182 12.43 -2.66 -12.50
N ALA A 183 13.14 -3.25 -13.45
CA ALA A 183 14.25 -2.60 -14.14
C ALA A 183 13.75 -1.76 -15.31
N GLY A 184 14.18 -0.48 -15.32
CA GLY A 184 14.06 0.44 -16.45
C GLY A 184 15.39 0.60 -17.20
N GLN A 185 15.61 1.75 -17.81
CA GLN A 185 16.84 2.09 -18.54
C GLN A 185 17.51 3.32 -17.92
N PRO A 186 18.86 3.33 -17.79
CA PRO A 186 19.78 2.20 -17.96
C PRO A 186 19.65 1.19 -16.81
N PRO A 187 19.98 -0.07 -17.03
CA PRO A 187 19.95 -1.08 -16.00
C PRO A 187 20.95 -0.73 -14.89
N SER A 188 20.58 -0.95 -13.63
CA SER A 188 21.45 -0.86 -12.48
C SER A 188 21.33 -2.15 -11.69
N ASP A 189 22.43 -2.79 -11.39
CA ASP A 189 22.50 -3.99 -10.58
C ASP A 189 22.63 -3.70 -9.06
N TRP A 190 22.75 -2.43 -8.70
CA TRP A 190 22.93 -2.01 -7.29
C TRP A 190 21.86 -2.58 -6.37
N VAL A 191 20.60 -2.63 -6.83
CA VAL A 191 19.50 -3.16 -6.02
C VAL A 191 19.69 -4.64 -5.74
N THR A 192 20.06 -5.44 -6.75
CA THR A 192 20.20 -6.90 -6.62
C THR A 192 21.55 -7.30 -6.04
N ALA A 193 22.63 -6.58 -6.38
CA ALA A 193 24.00 -6.92 -5.98
C ALA A 193 24.40 -6.34 -4.60
N GLN A 194 23.80 -5.23 -4.19
CA GLN A 194 24.19 -4.56 -2.94
C GLN A 194 23.03 -4.41 -1.96
N LEU A 195 21.89 -3.83 -2.39
CA LEU A 195 20.77 -3.54 -1.49
C LEU A 195 20.08 -4.80 -0.99
N ALA A 196 19.77 -5.75 -1.86
CA ALA A 196 19.07 -6.98 -1.50
C ALA A 196 19.88 -7.85 -0.51
N PRO A 197 21.21 -8.05 -0.69
CA PRO A 197 22.06 -8.71 0.32
C PRO A 197 22.15 -7.93 1.64
N ALA A 198 22.28 -6.59 1.58
CA ALA A 198 22.36 -5.75 2.79
C ALA A 198 21.05 -5.84 3.61
N TRP A 199 19.91 -5.92 2.96
CA TRP A 199 18.59 -6.08 3.58
C TRP A 199 18.27 -7.55 3.94
N ARG A 200 19.12 -8.50 3.57
CA ARG A 200 18.94 -9.94 3.83
C ARG A 200 17.58 -10.45 3.35
N VAL A 201 17.13 -9.99 2.17
CA VAL A 201 15.84 -10.42 1.62
C VAL A 201 15.86 -11.91 1.30
N GLN A 202 14.74 -12.59 1.53
CA GLN A 202 14.59 -14.05 1.33
C GLN A 202 14.48 -14.46 -0.14
N GLY A 203 14.40 -13.49 -1.04
CA GLY A 203 14.37 -13.71 -2.48
C GLY A 203 14.09 -12.43 -3.24
N VAL A 204 14.53 -12.41 -4.49
CA VAL A 204 14.32 -11.31 -5.43
C VAL A 204 13.56 -11.83 -6.65
N ALA A 205 12.50 -11.12 -7.05
CA ALA A 205 11.77 -11.41 -8.27
C ALA A 205 11.77 -10.17 -9.18
N THR A 206 12.05 -10.38 -10.47
CA THR A 206 11.98 -9.32 -11.47
C THR A 206 10.58 -9.25 -12.06
N VAL A 207 10.05 -8.04 -12.17
CA VAL A 207 8.72 -7.75 -12.72
C VAL A 207 8.82 -6.62 -13.75
N PRO A 208 7.84 -6.45 -14.65
CA PRO A 208 7.78 -5.30 -15.53
C PRO A 208 7.70 -3.99 -14.75
N LEU A 209 8.30 -2.92 -15.27
CA LEU A 209 8.21 -1.60 -14.69
C LEU A 209 6.79 -1.04 -14.91
N PRO A 210 6.08 -0.64 -13.85
CA PRO A 210 4.77 0.00 -14.00
C PRO A 210 4.86 1.28 -14.84
N GLU A 211 3.90 1.50 -15.74
CA GLU A 211 3.88 2.66 -16.65
C GLU A 211 3.89 3.99 -15.89
N GLN A 212 3.24 4.03 -14.72
CA GLN A 212 3.17 5.22 -13.89
C GLN A 212 4.47 5.52 -13.15
N SER A 213 5.44 4.59 -13.08
CA SER A 213 6.67 4.75 -12.31
C SER A 213 7.52 5.93 -12.79
N ALA A 214 7.66 6.10 -14.10
CA ALA A 214 8.43 7.22 -14.66
C ALA A 214 7.83 8.59 -14.27
N ARG A 215 6.51 8.71 -14.24
CA ARG A 215 5.81 9.92 -13.81
C ARG A 215 5.94 10.13 -12.29
N TRP A 216 5.79 9.06 -11.52
CA TRP A 216 5.86 9.11 -10.06
C TRP A 216 7.27 9.51 -9.57
N TRP A 217 8.31 8.93 -10.18
CA TRP A 217 9.71 9.20 -9.84
C TRP A 217 10.31 10.41 -10.55
N GLY A 218 9.58 11.04 -11.47
CA GLY A 218 10.03 12.22 -12.23
C GLY A 218 11.16 11.95 -13.23
N THR A 219 11.44 10.68 -13.56
CA THR A 219 12.49 10.27 -14.51
C THR A 219 12.21 8.91 -15.14
N ASN A 220 12.61 8.71 -16.40
CA ASN A 220 12.58 7.41 -17.07
C ASN A 220 13.84 6.56 -16.77
N ARG A 221 14.86 7.15 -16.14
CA ARG A 221 16.12 6.49 -15.80
C ARG A 221 16.02 5.98 -14.35
N LEU A 222 15.37 4.84 -14.18
CA LEU A 222 15.11 4.28 -12.86
C LEU A 222 15.13 2.75 -12.84
N VAL A 223 15.42 2.20 -11.67
CA VAL A 223 15.13 0.82 -11.28
C VAL A 223 14.32 0.90 -10.01
N GLU A 224 13.05 0.52 -10.08
CA GLU A 224 12.15 0.55 -8.93
C GLU A 224 12.25 -0.76 -8.13
N PHE A 225 12.13 -0.69 -6.81
CA PHE A 225 12.11 -1.86 -5.94
C PHE A 225 11.04 -1.72 -4.85
N ALA A 226 10.50 -2.86 -4.42
CA ALA A 226 9.61 -2.95 -3.28
C ALA A 226 9.85 -4.24 -2.51
N ALA A 227 10.13 -4.14 -1.22
CA ALA A 227 10.30 -5.29 -0.33
C ALA A 227 9.19 -5.31 0.72
N GLY A 228 8.62 -6.47 0.99
CA GLY A 228 7.56 -6.62 1.98
C GLY A 228 7.36 -8.06 2.43
N LEU A 229 6.48 -8.24 3.39
CA LEU A 229 6.04 -9.55 3.86
C LEU A 229 5.41 -10.33 2.70
N HIS A 230 5.74 -11.62 2.58
CA HIS A 230 5.22 -12.47 1.50
C HIS A 230 4.49 -13.71 2.01
N ASP A 231 4.71 -14.08 3.28
CA ASP A 231 4.07 -15.22 3.91
C ASP A 231 2.67 -14.82 4.39
N VAL A 232 1.65 -15.49 3.86
CA VAL A 232 0.25 -15.22 4.20
C VAL A 232 -0.05 -15.46 5.68
N SER A 233 0.66 -16.39 6.33
CA SER A 233 0.49 -16.66 7.77
C SER A 233 0.96 -15.48 8.60
N VAL A 234 2.08 -14.85 8.22
CA VAL A 234 2.61 -13.66 8.88
C VAL A 234 1.70 -12.45 8.64
N LEU A 235 1.22 -12.28 7.41
CA LEU A 235 0.25 -11.23 7.08
C LEU A 235 -1.05 -11.40 7.89
N TYR A 236 -1.56 -12.63 7.99
CA TYR A 236 -2.74 -12.97 8.77
C TYR A 236 -2.55 -12.66 10.25
N GLN A 237 -1.44 -13.09 10.85
CA GLN A 237 -1.11 -12.84 12.26
C GLN A 237 -0.98 -11.34 12.53
N LEU A 238 -0.31 -10.59 11.65
CA LEU A 238 -0.16 -9.15 11.78
C LEU A 238 -1.52 -8.44 11.82
N VAL A 239 -2.42 -8.74 10.88
CA VAL A 239 -3.75 -8.13 10.83
C VAL A 239 -4.62 -8.59 12.00
N SER A 240 -4.52 -9.86 12.42
CA SER A 240 -5.29 -10.42 13.53
C SER A 240 -4.86 -9.88 14.90
N SER A 241 -3.60 -9.42 15.04
CA SER A 241 -3.07 -8.87 16.29
C SER A 241 -3.60 -7.48 16.62
N VAL A 242 -4.19 -6.79 15.64
CA VAL A 242 -4.68 -5.42 15.84
C VAL A 242 -6.11 -5.45 16.39
N ARG A 243 -6.37 -4.57 17.36
CA ARG A 243 -7.70 -4.42 17.94
C ARG A 243 -8.72 -4.05 16.86
N ARG A 244 -9.87 -4.71 16.90
CA ARG A 244 -10.99 -4.48 15.99
C ARG A 244 -12.03 -3.61 16.64
N GLU A 245 -12.64 -2.75 15.84
CA GLU A 245 -13.71 -1.84 16.23
C GLU A 245 -14.85 -1.91 15.21
N ILE A 246 -16.06 -1.57 15.64
CA ILE A 246 -17.21 -1.46 14.74
C ILE A 246 -17.36 -0.01 14.31
N CYS A 247 -17.45 0.23 13.01
CA CYS A 247 -17.75 1.56 12.49
C CYS A 247 -19.14 2.00 12.91
N HIS A 248 -19.24 3.11 13.63
CA HIS A 248 -20.52 3.64 14.12
C HIS A 248 -21.44 4.13 13.00
N TRP A 249 -20.92 4.32 11.77
CA TRP A 249 -21.68 4.80 10.61
C TRP A 249 -22.22 3.67 9.73
N CYS A 250 -21.37 2.76 9.26
CA CYS A 250 -21.75 1.70 8.32
C CYS A 250 -21.79 0.30 8.95
N GLY A 251 -21.48 0.15 10.24
CA GLY A 251 -21.55 -1.13 10.95
C GLY A 251 -20.45 -2.15 10.60
N LEU A 252 -19.54 -1.84 9.67
CA LEU A 252 -18.45 -2.74 9.32
C LEU A 252 -17.40 -2.82 10.45
N GLU A 253 -16.92 -4.02 10.72
CA GLU A 253 -15.75 -4.23 11.56
C GLU A 253 -14.49 -3.75 10.84
N LEU A 254 -13.59 -3.06 11.53
CA LEU A 254 -12.35 -2.52 10.97
C LEU A 254 -11.23 -2.49 12.02
N ILE A 255 -10.01 -2.22 11.56
CA ILE A 255 -8.84 -1.93 12.40
C ILE A 255 -8.36 -0.48 12.14
N GLY A 256 -7.70 0.12 13.15
CA GLY A 256 -7.18 1.48 13.03
C GLY A 256 -8.22 2.56 13.34
N ASP A 257 -8.05 3.74 12.77
CA ASP A 257 -8.72 4.98 13.17
C ASP A 257 -9.83 5.48 12.22
N ARG A 258 -9.98 4.85 11.05
CA ARG A 258 -10.90 5.30 10.01
C ARG A 258 -11.41 4.16 9.14
N CYS A 259 -12.71 4.16 8.88
CA CYS A 259 -13.35 3.20 7.99
C CYS A 259 -12.90 3.41 6.52
N GLY A 260 -12.46 2.32 5.85
CA GLY A 260 -12.08 2.36 4.44
C GLY A 260 -13.25 2.55 3.48
N PHE A 261 -14.47 2.19 3.88
CA PHE A 261 -15.67 2.26 3.05
C PHE A 261 -16.39 3.61 3.16
N CYS A 262 -16.80 4.02 4.34
CA CYS A 262 -17.56 5.26 4.52
C CYS A 262 -16.68 6.48 4.85
N GLY A 263 -15.41 6.28 5.18
CA GLY A 263 -14.49 7.35 5.54
C GLY A 263 -14.68 7.91 6.96
N ALA A 264 -15.65 7.39 7.74
CA ALA A 264 -15.90 7.87 9.10
C ALA A 264 -14.68 7.61 10.00
N PRO A 265 -14.24 8.61 10.79
CA PRO A 265 -13.21 8.41 11.79
C PRO A 265 -13.77 7.60 12.96
N LEU A 266 -12.95 6.77 13.58
CA LEU A 266 -13.26 6.20 14.88
C LEU A 266 -12.83 7.17 15.99
N PRO A 267 -13.59 7.25 17.09
CA PRO A 267 -13.14 8.00 18.25
C PRO A 267 -11.83 7.37 18.79
N PRO A 268 -10.90 8.18 19.31
CA PRO A 268 -9.73 7.65 19.96
C PRO A 268 -10.18 6.71 21.09
N PRO A 269 -9.45 5.61 21.36
CA PRO A 269 -9.79 4.73 22.46
C PRO A 269 -9.91 5.60 23.71
N SER A 270 -11.12 5.62 24.31
CA SER A 270 -11.34 6.33 25.57
C SER A 270 -10.30 5.82 26.56
N ALA A 271 -9.48 6.74 27.10
CA ALA A 271 -8.61 6.41 28.20
C ALA A 271 -9.51 5.72 29.25
N GLN A 272 -9.27 4.44 29.50
CA GLN A 272 -10.01 3.69 30.52
C GLN A 272 -9.89 4.52 31.80
N GLN A 273 -10.99 5.14 32.20
CA GLN A 273 -11.06 5.72 33.53
C GLN A 273 -10.69 4.59 34.49
N PRO A 274 -9.68 4.76 35.34
CA PRO A 274 -9.39 3.77 36.36
C PRO A 274 -10.70 3.56 37.13
N SER A 275 -11.21 2.34 37.12
CA SER A 275 -12.39 1.96 37.87
C SER A 275 -12.12 2.32 39.34
N THR A 276 -12.71 3.41 39.82
CA THR A 276 -12.79 3.76 41.22
C THR A 276 -13.71 2.75 41.91
N LEU A 277 -13.23 1.55 42.11
CA LEU A 277 -13.68 0.69 43.18
C LEU A 277 -13.18 1.33 44.49
N ALA A 278 -13.85 2.41 44.88
CA ALA A 278 -13.78 2.92 46.23
C ALA A 278 -14.36 1.82 47.15
N ARG A 279 -13.45 1.08 47.69
CA ARG A 279 -13.70 0.10 48.75
C ARG A 279 -14.27 0.85 49.95
N ALA A 280 -15.60 0.87 50.08
CA ALA A 280 -16.26 1.30 51.28
C ALA A 280 -15.90 0.32 52.42
N LEU A 281 -15.00 0.74 53.30
CA LEU A 281 -14.77 0.07 54.56
C LEU A 281 -15.96 0.36 55.49
N PRO A 282 -16.58 -0.65 56.14
CA PRO A 282 -17.61 -0.39 57.14
C PRO A 282 -16.95 0.25 58.36
N ARG A 283 -17.45 1.42 58.78
CA ARG A 283 -17.13 2.01 60.09
C ARG A 283 -17.76 1.13 61.15
N GLY A 284 -16.93 0.46 61.94
CA GLY A 284 -17.35 -0.27 63.14
C GLY A 284 -17.92 0.68 64.13
N ALA A 285 -19.06 0.26 64.73
CA ALA A 285 -19.64 0.84 65.87
C ALA A 285 -18.88 0.42 67.16
N THR A 286 -18.57 1.34 68.03
CA THR A 286 -18.60 1.28 69.45
C THR A 286 -18.91 2.65 69.98
#